data_bfab16cdd9b776f8fb1041d990fbcd0b
#
_entry.id   bfab16cdd9b776f8fb1041d990fbcd0b
#
_cell.length_a   1.000
_cell.length_b   1.000
_cell.length_c   1.000
_cell.angle_alpha   90.00
_cell.angle_beta   90.00
_cell.angle_gamma   90.00
#
_symmetry.space_group_name_H-M   'P 1'
#
loop_
_entity.id
_entity.type
_entity.pdbx_description
1 polymer ?
#
loop_
_entity_poly.entity_id
_entity_poly.type
_entity_poly.pdbx_seq_one_letter_code
_entity_poly.pdbx_strand_id
1 'polypeptide(L)'
;MKKEFYNIAKLVTQNSKILDVGCGNGELMKYITENISKDIRGIELSKSNIQKCVEKGLTVIEGNAEIDLKQFPDSSFDFVILSQTLQAFLDPENVLNELLRIGKKAIVSIPNFGHWKVRLHLLLKGTMPVTENLPNEWYNTPNLHMCTIK
;
A
#
# COMPACT_ATOMS: atom_id res chain seq x y z
N MET A 1 5.86 -2.21 -15.17
CA MET A 1 4.90 -1.68 -14.17
C MET A 1 4.04 -2.82 -13.66
N LYS A 2 3.82 -2.91 -12.35
CA LYS A 2 2.96 -3.94 -11.76
C LYS A 2 1.52 -3.74 -12.22
N LYS A 3 0.81 -4.83 -12.59
CA LYS A 3 -0.60 -4.81 -13.00
C LYS A 3 -1.51 -4.16 -11.95
N GLU A 4 -1.15 -4.31 -10.70
CA GLU A 4 -1.83 -3.73 -9.55
C GLU A 4 -1.85 -2.19 -9.60
N PHE A 5 -0.73 -1.54 -9.88
CA PHE A 5 -0.65 -0.08 -9.96
C PHE A 5 -1.57 0.50 -11.02
N TYR A 6 -1.69 -0.18 -12.15
CA TYR A 6 -2.63 0.19 -13.19
C TYR A 6 -4.09 0.07 -12.73
N ASN A 7 -4.43 -0.99 -11.97
CA ASN A 7 -5.77 -1.16 -11.43
C ASN A 7 -6.11 -0.09 -10.38
N ILE A 8 -5.18 0.23 -9.47
CA ILE A 8 -5.34 1.30 -8.49
C ILE A 8 -5.54 2.64 -9.20
N ALA A 9 -4.67 2.94 -10.17
CA ALA A 9 -4.70 4.18 -10.91
C ALA A 9 -6.03 4.44 -11.65
N LYS A 10 -6.68 3.39 -12.14
CA LYS A 10 -8.01 3.48 -12.77
C LYS A 10 -9.14 3.91 -11.83
N LEU A 11 -8.98 3.69 -10.54
CA LEU A 11 -9.96 4.06 -9.52
C LEU A 11 -9.82 5.52 -9.08
N VAL A 12 -8.69 6.14 -9.39
CA VAL A 12 -8.37 7.52 -8.99
C VAL A 12 -8.85 8.48 -10.07
N THR A 13 -9.52 9.55 -9.67
CA THR A 13 -9.96 10.60 -10.60
C THR A 13 -8.84 11.62 -10.87
N GLN A 14 -8.90 12.25 -12.05
CA GLN A 14 -7.93 13.27 -12.46
C GLN A 14 -7.90 14.45 -11.47
N ASN A 15 -6.70 14.99 -11.24
CA ASN A 15 -6.46 16.17 -10.40
C ASN A 15 -6.93 16.02 -8.94
N SER A 16 -7.06 14.80 -8.45
CA SER A 16 -7.40 14.50 -7.04
C SER A 16 -6.21 14.74 -6.13
N LYS A 17 -6.50 15.10 -4.88
CA LYS A 17 -5.52 15.16 -3.80
C LYS A 17 -5.38 13.78 -3.16
N ILE A 18 -4.17 13.22 -3.19
CA ILE A 18 -3.92 11.81 -2.89
C ILE A 18 -2.87 11.65 -1.79
N LEU A 19 -3.10 10.71 -0.87
CA LEU A 19 -2.08 10.21 0.05
C LEU A 19 -1.81 8.73 -0.24
N ASP A 20 -0.54 8.38 -0.47
CA ASP A 20 -0.08 7.00 -0.62
C ASP A 20 0.62 6.55 0.68
N VAL A 21 -0.02 5.64 1.41
CA VAL A 21 0.41 5.19 2.73
C VAL A 21 1.29 3.95 2.58
N GLY A 22 2.53 4.04 3.08
CA GLY A 22 3.54 3.01 2.84
C GLY A 22 3.95 3.00 1.36
N CYS A 23 4.31 4.18 0.84
CA CYS A 23 4.54 4.38 -0.60
C CYS A 23 5.77 3.65 -1.16
N GLY A 24 6.57 3.00 -0.31
CA GLY A 24 7.76 2.28 -0.68
C GLY A 24 8.75 3.15 -1.48
N ASN A 25 9.28 2.63 -2.56
CA ASN A 25 10.18 3.37 -3.44
C ASN A 25 9.50 4.38 -4.37
N GLY A 26 8.20 4.64 -4.22
CA GLY A 26 7.43 5.64 -4.95
C GLY A 26 7.06 5.28 -6.39
N GLU A 27 7.07 4.00 -6.78
CA GLU A 27 6.71 3.60 -8.16
C GLU A 27 5.26 3.93 -8.51
N LEU A 28 4.31 3.65 -7.59
CA LEU A 28 2.90 4.01 -7.78
C LEU A 28 2.72 5.52 -7.83
N MET A 29 3.33 6.24 -6.89
CA MET A 29 3.28 7.70 -6.85
C MET A 29 3.78 8.33 -8.13
N LYS A 30 4.93 7.86 -8.65
CA LYS A 30 5.50 8.35 -9.92
C LYS A 30 4.50 8.16 -11.06
N TYR A 31 3.91 6.97 -11.18
CA TYR A 31 2.93 6.70 -12.22
C TYR A 31 1.69 7.60 -12.12
N ILE A 32 1.17 7.82 -10.92
CA ILE A 32 0.03 8.70 -10.68
C ILE A 32 0.39 10.15 -11.00
N THR A 33 1.57 10.62 -10.60
CA THR A 33 2.06 11.98 -10.88
C THR A 33 2.14 12.27 -12.38
N GLU A 34 2.62 11.30 -13.16
CA GLU A 34 2.80 11.45 -14.60
C GLU A 34 1.48 11.37 -15.40
N ASN A 35 0.46 10.63 -14.88
CA ASN A 35 -0.72 10.27 -15.69
C ASN A 35 -2.05 10.78 -15.14
N ILE A 36 -2.15 11.14 -13.85
CA ILE A 36 -3.43 11.37 -13.19
C ILE A 36 -3.47 12.67 -12.38
N SER A 37 -2.60 12.81 -11.37
CA SER A 37 -2.59 13.97 -10.50
C SER A 37 -1.20 14.27 -9.96
N LYS A 38 -0.82 15.55 -9.99
CA LYS A 38 0.43 16.05 -9.39
C LYS A 38 0.32 16.28 -7.87
N ASP A 39 -0.90 16.36 -7.33
CA ASP A 39 -1.13 16.53 -5.88
C ASP A 39 -1.20 15.18 -5.18
N ILE A 40 -0.08 14.47 -5.21
CA ILE A 40 0.12 13.22 -4.48
C ILE A 40 1.28 13.34 -3.50
N ARG A 41 1.09 12.82 -2.30
CA ARG A 41 2.08 12.74 -1.24
C ARG A 41 2.18 11.33 -0.73
N GLY A 42 3.38 10.91 -0.31
CA GLY A 42 3.60 9.62 0.33
C GLY A 42 3.86 9.77 1.82
N ILE A 43 3.56 8.75 2.59
CA ILE A 43 4.10 8.53 3.95
C ILE A 43 4.84 7.20 3.95
N GLU A 44 6.08 7.20 4.46
CA GLU A 44 6.96 6.03 4.42
C GLU A 44 7.86 6.02 5.65
N LEU A 45 8.10 4.83 6.22
CA LEU A 45 8.94 4.63 7.40
C LEU A 45 10.43 4.41 7.04
N SER A 46 10.68 3.73 5.92
CA SER A 46 12.03 3.36 5.50
C SER A 46 12.78 4.52 4.88
N LYS A 47 13.85 4.99 5.54
CA LYS A 47 14.70 6.07 5.04
C LYS A 47 15.29 5.79 3.66
N SER A 48 15.64 4.53 3.36
CA SER A 48 16.16 4.15 2.05
C SER A 48 15.10 4.29 0.94
N ASN A 49 13.84 4.01 1.24
CA ASN A 49 12.73 4.19 0.31
C ASN A 49 12.41 5.68 0.12
N ILE A 50 12.41 6.45 1.20
CA ILE A 50 12.22 7.91 1.16
C ILE A 50 13.26 8.54 0.25
N GLN A 51 14.54 8.18 0.39
CA GLN A 51 15.61 8.67 -0.47
C GLN A 51 15.32 8.38 -1.95
N LYS A 52 14.89 7.16 -2.29
CA LYS A 52 14.51 6.80 -3.67
C LYS A 52 13.32 7.62 -4.20
N CYS A 53 12.37 7.97 -3.34
CA CYS A 53 11.25 8.84 -3.70
C CYS A 53 11.74 10.28 -3.99
N VAL A 54 12.58 10.82 -3.13
CA VAL A 54 13.17 12.17 -3.30
C VAL A 54 14.00 12.25 -4.58
N GLU A 55 14.81 11.22 -4.88
CA GLU A 55 15.57 11.12 -6.13
C GLU A 55 14.67 11.15 -7.38
N LYS A 56 13.41 10.68 -7.25
CA LYS A 56 12.39 10.75 -8.31
C LYS A 56 11.59 12.05 -8.32
N GLY A 57 11.91 13.01 -7.45
CA GLY A 57 11.19 14.28 -7.31
C GLY A 57 9.80 14.16 -6.67
N LEU A 58 9.55 13.10 -5.89
CA LEU A 58 8.27 12.86 -5.22
C LEU A 58 8.24 13.48 -3.83
N THR A 59 7.07 13.94 -3.40
CA THR A 59 6.85 14.49 -2.06
C THR A 59 6.52 13.36 -1.09
N VAL A 60 7.40 13.09 -0.14
CA VAL A 60 7.23 12.03 0.86
C VAL A 60 7.46 12.58 2.27
N ILE A 61 6.65 12.12 3.20
CA ILE A 61 6.73 12.40 4.63
C ILE A 61 7.34 11.17 5.31
N GLU A 62 8.41 11.36 6.08
CA GLU A 62 8.92 10.32 6.96
C GLU A 62 7.93 10.13 8.12
N GLY A 63 7.39 8.91 8.28
CA GLY A 63 6.44 8.65 9.35
C GLY A 63 6.00 7.20 9.43
N ASN A 64 5.52 6.83 10.62
CA ASN A 64 4.86 5.56 10.88
C ASN A 64 3.34 5.73 10.71
N ALA A 65 2.76 5.08 9.71
CA ALA A 65 1.33 5.19 9.43
C ALA A 65 0.44 4.82 10.63
N GLU A 66 0.82 3.87 11.49
CA GLU A 66 0.05 3.48 12.67
C GLU A 66 -0.09 4.61 13.70
N ILE A 67 0.83 5.57 13.69
CA ILE A 67 0.89 6.66 14.67
C ILE A 67 0.58 8.00 14.00
N ASP A 68 1.19 8.26 12.86
CA ASP A 68 1.25 9.59 12.27
C ASP A 68 0.05 9.95 11.40
N LEU A 69 -0.78 8.97 10.99
CA LEU A 69 -2.03 9.25 10.27
C LEU A 69 -2.97 10.15 11.07
N LYS A 70 -2.95 10.08 12.40
CA LYS A 70 -3.74 10.93 13.31
C LYS A 70 -3.46 12.42 13.17
N GLN A 71 -2.31 12.80 12.61
CA GLN A 71 -1.93 14.21 12.42
C GLN A 71 -2.63 14.84 11.21
N PHE A 72 -3.18 14.04 10.29
CA PHE A 72 -3.91 14.56 9.14
C PHE A 72 -5.35 14.93 9.52
N PRO A 73 -5.87 16.07 9.05
CA PRO A 73 -7.26 16.44 9.27
C PRO A 73 -8.23 15.48 8.57
N ASP A 74 -9.47 15.42 9.08
CA ASP A 74 -10.55 14.64 8.49
C ASP A 74 -10.82 15.10 7.05
N SER A 75 -11.08 14.13 6.16
CA SER A 75 -11.42 14.36 4.75
C SER A 75 -10.44 15.27 4.00
N SER A 76 -9.16 15.28 4.42
CA SER A 76 -8.13 16.15 3.85
C SER A 76 -7.60 15.68 2.49
N PHE A 77 -7.94 14.46 2.08
CA PHE A 77 -7.60 13.87 0.79
C PHE A 77 -8.83 13.34 0.06
N ASP A 78 -8.82 13.41 -1.28
CA ASP A 78 -9.88 12.80 -2.09
C ASP A 78 -9.73 11.28 -2.12
N PHE A 79 -8.47 10.80 -2.21
CA PHE A 79 -8.13 9.39 -2.15
C PHE A 79 -6.99 9.14 -1.18
N VAL A 80 -7.12 8.07 -0.40
CA VAL A 80 -6.03 7.51 0.39
C VAL A 80 -5.77 6.10 -0.12
N ILE A 81 -4.54 5.82 -0.49
CA ILE A 81 -4.13 4.54 -1.06
C ILE A 81 -3.27 3.80 -0.05
N LEU A 82 -3.53 2.51 0.12
CA LEU A 82 -2.70 1.59 0.90
C LEU A 82 -2.47 0.34 0.06
N SER A 83 -1.28 0.25 -0.56
CA SER A 83 -0.96 -0.83 -1.48
C SER A 83 -0.01 -1.84 -0.85
N GLN A 84 -0.48 -3.09 -0.68
CA GLN A 84 0.32 -4.24 -0.20
C GLN A 84 1.02 -4.03 1.15
N THR A 85 0.44 -3.21 2.04
CA THR A 85 1.06 -2.84 3.30
C THR A 85 0.20 -3.21 4.52
N LEU A 86 -1.14 -3.35 4.34
CA LEU A 86 -2.08 -3.59 5.45
C LEU A 86 -1.67 -4.77 6.34
N GLN A 87 -1.21 -5.85 5.74
CA GLN A 87 -0.83 -7.09 6.44
C GLN A 87 0.44 -6.96 7.29
N ALA A 88 1.18 -5.85 7.17
CA ALA A 88 2.39 -5.58 7.93
C ALA A 88 2.16 -4.74 9.19
N PHE A 89 0.96 -4.17 9.38
CA PHE A 89 0.63 -3.39 10.57
C PHE A 89 0.28 -4.26 11.77
N LEU A 90 0.55 -3.77 12.97
CA LEU A 90 0.17 -4.41 14.23
C LEU A 90 -1.34 -4.30 14.46
N ASP A 91 -1.91 -3.12 14.18
CA ASP A 91 -3.33 -2.82 14.30
C ASP A 91 -3.91 -2.35 12.96
N PRO A 92 -4.20 -3.30 12.04
CA PRO A 92 -4.72 -2.97 10.71
C PRO A 92 -6.12 -2.36 10.75
N GLU A 93 -6.94 -2.65 11.77
CA GLU A 93 -8.28 -2.10 11.93
C GLU A 93 -8.20 -0.59 12.21
N ASN A 94 -7.37 -0.19 13.16
CA ASN A 94 -7.14 1.23 13.46
C ASN A 94 -6.60 1.98 12.24
N VAL A 95 -5.66 1.39 11.50
CA VAL A 95 -5.14 2.01 10.27
C VAL A 95 -6.27 2.20 9.25
N LEU A 96 -7.11 1.20 9.00
CA LEU A 96 -8.24 1.31 8.08
C LEU A 96 -9.23 2.42 8.50
N ASN A 97 -9.52 2.55 9.78
CA ASN A 97 -10.37 3.61 10.31
C ASN A 97 -9.75 5.00 10.06
N GLU A 98 -8.43 5.14 10.26
CA GLU A 98 -7.73 6.39 9.96
C GLU A 98 -7.74 6.71 8.45
N LEU A 99 -7.54 5.72 7.56
CA LEU A 99 -7.64 5.95 6.11
C LEU A 99 -9.03 6.48 5.73
N LEU A 100 -10.10 5.93 6.31
CA LEU A 100 -11.48 6.36 6.07
C LEU A 100 -11.80 7.72 6.69
N ARG A 101 -11.12 8.10 7.78
CA ARG A 101 -11.26 9.41 8.40
C ARG A 101 -10.62 10.50 7.57
N ILE A 102 -9.39 10.30 7.11
CA ILE A 102 -8.59 11.31 6.40
C ILE A 102 -8.91 11.41 4.91
N GLY A 103 -9.44 10.34 4.31
CA GLY A 103 -9.77 10.27 2.90
C GLY A 103 -11.27 10.21 2.63
N LYS A 104 -11.74 10.90 1.59
CA LYS A 104 -13.12 10.74 1.10
C LYS A 104 -13.35 9.33 0.54
N LYS A 105 -12.29 8.72 0.00
CA LYS A 105 -12.26 7.33 -0.50
C LYS A 105 -10.94 6.68 -0.13
N ALA A 106 -11.00 5.42 0.31
CA ALA A 106 -9.82 4.59 0.56
C ALA A 106 -9.70 3.48 -0.49
N ILE A 107 -8.51 3.29 -1.02
CA ILE A 107 -8.18 2.18 -1.94
C ILE A 107 -7.14 1.31 -1.23
N VAL A 108 -7.52 0.07 -0.93
CA VAL A 108 -6.65 -0.85 -0.21
C VAL A 108 -6.42 -2.09 -1.08
N SER A 109 -5.16 -2.48 -1.26
CA SER A 109 -4.81 -3.76 -1.86
C SER A 109 -4.05 -4.64 -0.89
N ILE A 110 -4.36 -5.91 -0.90
CA ILE A 110 -3.75 -6.92 -0.03
C ILE A 110 -3.38 -8.17 -0.83
N PRO A 111 -2.31 -8.89 -0.45
CA PRO A 111 -2.04 -10.21 -1.00
C PRO A 111 -3.12 -11.20 -0.53
N ASN A 112 -3.77 -11.88 -1.47
CA ASN A 112 -4.78 -12.89 -1.12
C ASN A 112 -4.13 -14.25 -0.88
N PHE A 113 -3.92 -14.61 0.38
CA PHE A 113 -3.42 -15.94 0.77
C PHE A 113 -4.41 -17.07 0.46
N GLY A 114 -5.69 -16.77 0.24
CA GLY A 114 -6.72 -17.73 -0.20
C GLY A 114 -6.77 -17.96 -1.72
N HIS A 115 -5.85 -17.34 -2.49
CA HIS A 115 -5.82 -17.54 -3.95
C HIS A 115 -5.62 -19.01 -4.32
N TRP A 116 -6.31 -19.50 -5.36
CA TRP A 116 -6.32 -20.92 -5.70
C TRP A 116 -4.92 -21.54 -5.93
N LYS A 117 -3.97 -20.77 -6.47
CA LYS A 117 -2.57 -21.21 -6.64
C LYS A 117 -1.87 -21.46 -5.30
N VAL A 118 -2.12 -20.60 -4.30
CA VAL A 118 -1.59 -20.77 -2.94
C VAL A 118 -2.18 -22.02 -2.31
N ARG A 119 -3.51 -22.18 -2.42
CA ARG A 119 -4.23 -23.36 -1.90
C ARG A 119 -3.72 -24.67 -2.55
N LEU A 120 -3.55 -24.68 -3.87
CA LEU A 120 -3.05 -25.86 -4.60
C LEU A 120 -1.61 -26.17 -4.22
N HIS A 121 -0.74 -25.15 -4.06
CA HIS A 121 0.64 -25.35 -3.61
C HIS A 121 0.68 -25.96 -2.21
N LEU A 122 -0.09 -25.42 -1.27
CA LEU A 122 -0.20 -25.97 0.09
C LEU A 122 -0.71 -27.41 0.09
N LEU A 123 -1.71 -27.71 -0.72
CA LEU A 123 -2.27 -29.07 -0.84
C LEU A 123 -1.25 -30.08 -1.38
N LEU A 124 -0.46 -29.70 -2.40
CA LEU A 124 0.45 -30.62 -3.08
C LEU A 124 1.83 -30.68 -2.42
N LYS A 125 2.31 -29.60 -1.83
CA LYS A 125 3.69 -29.51 -1.31
C LYS A 125 3.76 -29.36 0.22
N GLY A 126 2.67 -29.00 0.89
CA GLY A 126 2.64 -28.81 2.34
C GLY A 126 3.50 -27.65 2.86
N THR A 127 3.99 -26.77 1.99
CA THR A 127 4.88 -25.65 2.34
C THR A 127 4.27 -24.32 1.91
N MET A 128 4.60 -23.22 2.61
CA MET A 128 4.17 -21.88 2.21
C MET A 128 4.77 -21.50 0.85
N PRO A 129 3.96 -21.06 -0.10
CA PRO A 129 4.45 -20.68 -1.43
C PRO A 129 5.19 -19.35 -1.38
N VAL A 130 6.29 -19.26 -2.11
CA VAL A 130 6.95 -18.01 -2.47
C VAL A 130 6.51 -17.66 -3.89
N THR A 131 5.94 -16.46 -4.08
CA THR A 131 5.37 -16.00 -5.36
C THR A 131 5.74 -14.53 -5.60
N GLU A 132 5.44 -13.99 -6.80
CA GLU A 132 5.65 -12.56 -7.06
C GLU A 132 4.93 -11.63 -6.06
N ASN A 133 3.74 -12.02 -5.60
CA ASN A 133 2.96 -11.27 -4.63
C ASN A 133 3.32 -11.59 -3.17
N LEU A 134 4.03 -12.68 -2.93
CA LEU A 134 4.50 -13.14 -1.63
C LEU A 134 5.97 -13.53 -1.80
N PRO A 135 6.88 -12.53 -1.96
CA PRO A 135 8.26 -12.79 -2.36
C PRO A 135 9.15 -13.30 -1.24
N ASN A 136 8.69 -13.21 0.00
CA ASN A 136 9.46 -13.58 1.19
C ASN A 136 9.09 -14.97 1.68
N GLU A 137 10.04 -15.66 2.28
CA GLU A 137 9.79 -16.90 3.00
C GLU A 137 9.04 -16.60 4.31
N TRP A 138 8.31 -17.61 4.82
CA TRP A 138 7.44 -17.47 5.98
C TRP A 138 8.16 -16.95 7.25
N TYR A 139 9.45 -17.22 7.39
CA TYR A 139 10.29 -16.81 8.54
C TYR A 139 11.01 -15.48 8.34
N ASN A 140 11.00 -14.92 7.12
CA ASN A 140 11.66 -13.66 6.77
C ASN A 140 10.69 -12.74 5.99
N THR A 141 9.51 -12.53 6.53
CA THR A 141 8.47 -11.70 5.92
C THR A 141 8.06 -10.58 6.87
N PRO A 142 7.81 -9.37 6.36
CA PRO A 142 7.20 -8.30 7.15
C PRO A 142 5.70 -8.52 7.39
N ASN A 143 5.08 -9.52 6.75
CA ASN A 143 3.66 -9.78 6.86
C ASN A 143 3.33 -10.43 8.22
N LEU A 144 2.55 -9.73 9.03
CA LEU A 144 2.06 -10.23 10.32
C LEU A 144 0.71 -10.94 10.16
N HIS A 145 -0.08 -10.54 9.17
CA HIS A 145 -1.44 -11.05 8.94
C HIS A 145 -1.57 -11.69 7.57
N MET A 146 -2.14 -12.91 7.53
CA MET A 146 -2.41 -13.65 6.29
C MET A 146 -3.86 -13.41 5.86
N CYS A 147 -4.09 -12.35 5.10
CA CYS A 147 -5.43 -11.98 4.65
C CYS A 147 -5.97 -12.92 3.57
N THR A 148 -7.24 -13.27 3.67
CA THR A 148 -7.97 -14.02 2.63
C THR A 148 -9.21 -13.23 2.22
N ILE A 149 -9.57 -13.30 0.93
CA ILE A 149 -10.80 -12.76 0.38
C ILE A 149 -11.71 -13.94 0.08
N LYS A 150 -12.93 -13.92 0.59
CA LYS A 150 -13.98 -14.90 0.31
C LYS A 150 -14.56 -14.71 -1.09
#